data_da7b38db0f9472ca7c2aded74cca3840
#
_entry.id   da7b38db0f9472ca7c2aded74cca3840
#
_cell.length_a   1.000
_cell.length_b   1.000
_cell.length_c   1.000
_cell.angle_alpha   90.00
_cell.angle_beta   90.00
_cell.angle_gamma   90.00
#
_symmetry.space_group_name_H-M   'P 1'
#
loop_
_entity.id
_entity.type
_entity.pdbx_description
1 polymer ?
#
loop_
_entity_poly.entity_id
_entity_poly.type
_entity_poly.pdbx_seq_one_letter_code
_entity_poly.pdbx_strand_id
1 'polypeptide(L)'
;MQLPEVKIGVFGGSGFYSLLKSTKSFAINTPYGPPSDRFMVGELGGKRIAFLPRHGRYHQYPPHRINYRANLWGMKELGVERIVSPGACGSLQREIPPGTFVLCDQFIDRTGRQDATFFDGPAAIHINCAEPYCPEMRRLCAERADKLGITCRNGGTAVIINGPRFSTRAESKWYHSMAWDVINMTQFPEVVLARELGMCYLNISLVTDWDVWIAGEEGVGSVTADEVGRVFKANNDRLRLLLEDMIPALAKELSCNCSAMLDEAVISPLELEERF
;
A
#
# COMPACT_ATOMS: atom_id res chain seq x y z
N MET A 1 25.66 8.79 10.69
CA MET A 1 24.53 9.38 11.44
C MET A 1 23.60 8.21 11.76
N GLN A 2 23.31 8.00 13.03
CA GLN A 2 22.42 6.88 13.43
C GLN A 2 21.01 7.13 12.88
N LEU A 3 20.41 6.11 12.26
CA LEU A 3 19.04 6.18 11.77
C LEU A 3 18.07 6.25 12.96
N PRO A 4 16.97 7.02 12.84
CA PRO A 4 15.97 7.06 13.89
C PRO A 4 15.15 5.75 13.86
N GLU A 5 14.85 5.20 15.02
CA GLU A 5 13.92 4.07 15.10
C GLU A 5 12.48 4.57 14.94
N VAL A 6 11.74 3.97 13.99
CA VAL A 6 10.38 4.34 13.64
C VAL A 6 9.55 3.08 13.39
N LYS A 7 8.46 2.90 14.13
CA LYS A 7 7.64 1.67 14.05
C LYS A 7 6.55 1.72 12.98
N ILE A 8 6.22 2.90 12.44
CA ILE A 8 5.12 3.10 11.49
C ILE A 8 5.67 3.74 10.23
N GLY A 9 5.48 3.07 9.09
CA GLY A 9 5.78 3.57 7.75
C GLY A 9 4.51 3.91 6.99
N VAL A 10 4.57 5.00 6.21
CA VAL A 10 3.48 5.41 5.33
C VAL A 10 4.01 5.57 3.91
N PHE A 11 3.45 4.86 2.96
CA PHE A 11 3.62 5.16 1.55
C PHE A 11 2.51 6.11 1.10
N GLY A 12 2.83 7.07 0.24
CA GLY A 12 1.80 8.00 -0.23
C GLY A 12 2.25 8.86 -1.40
N GLY A 13 1.39 9.76 -1.82
CA GLY A 13 1.69 10.79 -2.81
C GLY A 13 2.31 12.04 -2.16
N SER A 14 2.77 12.99 -2.99
CA SER A 14 3.42 14.23 -2.54
C SER A 14 2.55 15.12 -1.62
N GLY A 15 1.22 14.97 -1.65
CA GLY A 15 0.30 15.69 -0.76
C GLY A 15 0.47 15.38 0.73
N PHE A 16 1.14 14.28 1.09
CA PHE A 16 1.36 13.87 2.49
C PHE A 16 2.49 14.61 3.20
N TYR A 17 3.36 15.31 2.49
CA TYR A 17 4.45 16.08 3.13
C TYR A 17 3.94 17.13 4.13
N SER A 18 2.78 17.72 3.88
CA SER A 18 2.19 18.74 4.75
C SER A 18 1.57 18.18 6.04
N LEU A 19 1.43 16.85 6.16
CA LEU A 19 0.85 16.19 7.34
C LEU A 19 1.86 16.04 8.48
N LEU A 20 3.14 15.98 8.15
CA LEU A 20 4.18 15.69 9.13
C LEU A 20 4.70 16.95 9.78
N LYS A 21 4.75 16.95 11.10
CA LYS A 21 5.45 17.98 11.89
C LYS A 21 6.90 17.57 12.11
N SER A 22 7.78 18.57 12.30
CA SER A 22 9.19 18.35 12.71
C SER A 22 9.96 17.37 11.82
N THR A 23 9.84 17.49 10.50
CA THR A 23 10.39 16.53 9.54
C THR A 23 11.91 16.60 9.41
N LYS A 24 12.55 15.42 9.35
CA LYS A 24 13.94 15.23 8.92
C LYS A 24 14.00 14.25 7.76
N SER A 25 14.90 14.50 6.81
CA SER A 25 15.02 13.60 5.64
C SER A 25 16.27 12.73 5.73
N PHE A 26 16.12 11.46 5.38
CA PHE A 26 17.19 10.46 5.42
C PHE A 26 17.36 9.81 4.05
N ALA A 27 18.62 9.77 3.58
CA ALA A 27 18.99 8.93 2.46
C ALA A 27 19.38 7.56 3.03
N ILE A 28 18.80 6.50 2.47
CA ILE A 28 19.10 5.12 2.85
C ILE A 28 19.64 4.40 1.62
N ASN A 29 20.82 3.83 1.74
CA ASN A 29 21.38 2.95 0.73
C ASN A 29 20.82 1.55 0.93
N THR A 30 20.42 0.90 -0.15
CA THR A 30 19.89 -0.45 -0.11
C THR A 30 20.63 -1.37 -1.06
N PRO A 31 20.70 -2.70 -0.81
CA PRO A 31 21.28 -3.65 -1.73
C PRO A 31 20.51 -3.76 -3.07
N TYR A 32 19.30 -3.19 -3.12
CA TYR A 32 18.42 -3.19 -4.29
C TYR A 32 18.48 -1.89 -5.09
N GLY A 33 19.46 -1.02 -4.82
CA GLY A 33 19.58 0.30 -5.43
C GLY A 33 18.80 1.39 -4.69
N PRO A 34 18.60 2.56 -5.32
CA PRO A 34 17.99 3.71 -4.66
C PRO A 34 16.47 3.50 -4.46
N PRO A 35 15.94 3.86 -3.28
CA PRO A 35 14.51 4.06 -3.07
C PRO A 35 13.92 5.16 -3.96
N SER A 36 12.60 5.25 -4.02
CA SER A 36 11.89 6.25 -4.85
C SER A 36 12.20 7.70 -4.46
N ASP A 37 12.55 7.95 -3.21
CA ASP A 37 12.98 9.26 -2.69
C ASP A 37 13.74 9.09 -1.37
N ARG A 38 14.08 10.20 -0.72
CA ARG A 38 14.54 10.22 0.67
C ARG A 38 13.38 9.94 1.61
N PHE A 39 13.63 9.17 2.66
CA PHE A 39 12.65 8.94 3.71
C PHE A 39 12.49 10.20 4.57
N MET A 40 11.25 10.61 4.76
CA MET A 40 10.92 11.71 5.67
C MET A 40 10.47 11.12 7.01
N VAL A 41 11.15 11.48 8.08
CA VAL A 41 10.72 11.09 9.43
C VAL A 41 10.19 12.31 10.15
N GLY A 42 8.99 12.20 10.67
CA GLY A 42 8.30 13.29 11.36
C GLY A 42 7.26 12.75 12.34
N GLU A 43 6.41 13.63 12.84
CA GLU A 43 5.37 13.27 13.80
C GLU A 43 3.98 13.47 13.22
N LEU A 44 3.10 12.50 13.48
CA LEU A 44 1.67 12.55 13.21
C LEU A 44 0.92 12.02 14.43
N GLY A 45 0.05 12.86 15.03
CA GLY A 45 -0.73 12.48 16.21
C GLY A 45 0.13 12.03 17.40
N GLY A 46 1.33 12.60 17.59
CA GLY A 46 2.25 12.23 18.68
C GLY A 46 3.01 10.91 18.45
N LYS A 47 2.87 10.28 17.29
CA LYS A 47 3.65 9.11 16.87
C LYS A 47 4.70 9.51 15.84
N ARG A 48 5.92 8.97 16.00
CA ARG A 48 6.95 9.10 14.96
C ARG A 48 6.63 8.18 13.81
N ILE A 49 6.62 8.70 12.60
CA ILE A 49 6.38 7.94 11.38
C ILE A 49 7.46 8.20 10.33
N ALA A 50 7.72 7.19 9.50
CA ALA A 50 8.51 7.30 8.28
C ALA A 50 7.57 7.42 7.09
N PHE A 51 7.81 8.39 6.23
CA PHE A 51 7.04 8.61 5.02
C PHE A 51 7.95 8.50 3.79
N LEU A 52 7.45 7.84 2.76
CA LEU A 52 8.10 7.77 1.44
C LEU A 52 7.07 8.01 0.33
N PRO A 53 7.30 9.00 -0.58
CA PRO A 53 6.47 9.13 -1.77
C PRO A 53 6.79 7.99 -2.73
N ARG A 54 5.85 7.04 -2.87
CA ARG A 54 6.04 5.80 -3.66
C ARG A 54 6.49 6.08 -5.11
N HIS A 55 5.93 7.09 -5.73
CA HIS A 55 6.26 7.50 -7.10
C HIS A 55 7.38 8.55 -7.20
N GLY A 56 8.08 8.84 -6.07
CA GLY A 56 8.96 9.99 -5.94
C GLY A 56 8.19 11.30 -5.76
N ARG A 57 8.86 12.34 -5.25
CA ARG A 57 8.22 13.64 -4.93
C ARG A 57 7.65 14.38 -6.13
N TYR A 58 8.15 14.11 -7.32
CA TYR A 58 7.70 14.71 -8.59
C TYR A 58 6.86 13.76 -9.43
N HIS A 59 6.42 12.63 -8.83
CA HIS A 59 5.69 11.56 -9.53
C HIS A 59 6.44 11.03 -10.78
N GLN A 60 7.77 10.99 -10.69
CA GLN A 60 8.65 10.62 -11.80
C GLN A 60 8.72 9.11 -12.09
N TYR A 61 8.30 8.28 -11.14
CA TYR A 61 8.29 6.82 -11.33
C TYR A 61 6.89 6.30 -11.62
N PRO A 62 6.62 5.83 -12.85
CA PRO A 62 5.38 5.11 -13.13
C PRO A 62 5.34 3.77 -12.36
N PRO A 63 4.16 3.17 -12.15
CA PRO A 63 3.98 2.00 -11.26
C PRO A 63 4.94 0.85 -11.51
N HIS A 64 5.25 0.53 -12.77
CA HIS A 64 6.14 -0.56 -13.17
C HIS A 64 7.64 -0.23 -13.04
N ARG A 65 8.00 1.01 -12.68
CA ARG A 65 9.39 1.47 -12.51
C ARG A 65 9.73 1.82 -11.07
N ILE A 66 8.79 1.66 -10.16
CA ILE A 66 9.03 1.84 -8.73
C ILE A 66 9.96 0.73 -8.24
N ASN A 67 11.00 1.10 -7.49
CA ASN A 67 11.87 0.14 -6.84
C ASN A 67 11.26 -0.27 -5.49
N TYR A 68 10.29 -1.20 -5.56
CA TYR A 68 9.57 -1.67 -4.37
C TYR A 68 10.48 -2.33 -3.34
N ARG A 69 11.47 -3.13 -3.79
CA ARG A 69 12.44 -3.77 -2.89
C ARG A 69 13.22 -2.73 -2.09
N ALA A 70 13.78 -1.73 -2.76
CA ALA A 70 14.51 -0.65 -2.08
C ALA A 70 13.62 0.15 -1.12
N ASN A 71 12.36 0.39 -1.50
CA ASN A 71 11.41 1.14 -0.67
C ASN A 71 11.10 0.39 0.64
N LEU A 72 10.76 -0.89 0.56
CA LEU A 72 10.45 -1.71 1.73
C LEU A 72 11.69 -1.97 2.59
N TRP A 73 12.84 -2.24 1.96
CA TRP A 73 14.10 -2.39 2.68
C TRP A 73 14.46 -1.15 3.49
N GLY A 74 14.35 0.03 2.88
CA GLY A 74 14.59 1.29 3.60
C GLY A 74 13.63 1.53 4.77
N MET A 75 12.37 1.07 4.68
CA MET A 75 11.46 1.06 5.83
C MET A 75 11.97 0.10 6.93
N LYS A 76 12.47 -1.08 6.56
CA LYS A 76 13.07 -2.04 7.51
C LYS A 76 14.27 -1.45 8.23
N GLU A 77 15.18 -0.79 7.54
CA GLU A 77 16.35 -0.11 8.10
C GLU A 77 15.98 0.97 9.14
N LEU A 78 14.81 1.59 8.99
CA LEU A 78 14.26 2.54 9.97
C LEU A 78 13.55 1.85 11.15
N GLY A 79 13.49 0.52 11.19
CA GLY A 79 12.81 -0.26 12.23
C GLY A 79 11.29 -0.28 12.10
N VAL A 80 10.75 -0.04 10.88
CA VAL A 80 9.31 -0.06 10.62
C VAL A 80 8.77 -1.48 10.75
N GLU A 81 7.67 -1.61 11.48
CA GLU A 81 6.93 -2.85 11.71
C GLU A 81 5.54 -2.83 11.09
N ARG A 82 5.00 -1.64 10.82
CA ARG A 82 3.64 -1.42 10.32
C ARG A 82 3.66 -0.47 9.14
N ILE A 83 3.13 -0.92 8.00
CA ILE A 83 3.01 -0.13 6.77
C ILE A 83 1.54 0.26 6.57
N VAL A 84 1.30 1.55 6.38
CA VAL A 84 0.04 2.09 5.87
C VAL A 84 0.26 2.58 4.44
N SER A 85 -0.49 2.03 3.51
CA SER A 85 -0.28 2.21 2.08
C SER A 85 -1.56 2.64 1.36
N PRO A 86 -1.93 3.93 1.44
CA PRO A 86 -3.04 4.44 0.63
C PRO A 86 -2.69 4.52 -0.84
N GLY A 87 -3.70 4.37 -1.69
CA GLY A 87 -3.57 4.50 -3.12
C GLY A 87 -4.90 4.66 -3.84
N ALA A 88 -4.89 5.37 -4.97
CA ALA A 88 -6.05 5.46 -5.85
C ALA A 88 -6.36 4.09 -6.48
N CYS A 89 -7.63 3.82 -6.71
CA CYS A 89 -8.10 2.62 -7.41
C CYS A 89 -9.37 2.90 -8.20
N GLY A 90 -9.61 2.12 -9.25
CA GLY A 90 -10.89 2.04 -9.93
C GLY A 90 -11.80 1.01 -9.24
N SER A 91 -13.11 1.24 -9.26
CA SER A 91 -14.10 0.27 -8.81
C SER A 91 -14.49 -0.70 -9.92
N LEU A 92 -14.64 -1.96 -9.56
CA LEU A 92 -15.14 -3.02 -10.42
C LEU A 92 -16.56 -3.48 -10.03
N GLN A 93 -17.18 -2.86 -9.00
CA GLN A 93 -18.49 -3.25 -8.50
C GLN A 93 -19.38 -2.01 -8.24
N ARG A 94 -20.67 -2.09 -8.62
CA ARG A 94 -21.62 -0.96 -8.49
C ARG A 94 -21.84 -0.49 -7.05
N GLU A 95 -21.77 -1.41 -6.11
CA GLU A 95 -21.93 -1.14 -4.67
C GLU A 95 -20.71 -0.47 -4.02
N ILE A 96 -19.66 -0.22 -4.80
CA ILE A 96 -18.42 0.44 -4.35
C ILE A 96 -18.21 1.74 -5.17
N PRO A 97 -19.03 2.79 -4.97
CA PRO A 97 -18.94 3.99 -5.77
C PRO A 97 -17.68 4.82 -5.50
N PRO A 98 -17.27 5.69 -6.45
CA PRO A 98 -16.21 6.67 -6.23
C PRO A 98 -16.43 7.46 -4.93
N GLY A 99 -15.35 7.65 -4.18
CA GLY A 99 -15.39 8.22 -2.83
C GLY A 99 -15.45 7.20 -1.70
N THR A 100 -15.68 5.92 -1.99
CA THR A 100 -15.59 4.83 -1.01
C THR A 100 -14.12 4.49 -0.74
N PHE A 101 -13.79 4.17 0.51
CA PHE A 101 -12.51 3.56 0.88
C PHE A 101 -12.70 2.05 0.97
N VAL A 102 -11.78 1.28 0.41
CA VAL A 102 -11.78 -0.19 0.51
C VAL A 102 -10.50 -0.64 1.20
N LEU A 103 -10.66 -1.38 2.29
CA LEU A 103 -9.55 -2.01 3.01
C LEU A 103 -9.40 -3.43 2.47
N CYS A 104 -8.57 -3.58 1.45
CA CYS A 104 -8.40 -4.88 0.78
C CYS A 104 -7.91 -5.95 1.75
N ASP A 105 -8.41 -7.17 1.60
CA ASP A 105 -7.95 -8.37 2.30
C ASP A 105 -7.37 -9.42 1.37
N GLN A 106 -7.63 -9.30 0.07
CA GLN A 106 -7.11 -10.19 -0.97
C GLN A 106 -6.59 -9.40 -2.16
N PHE A 107 -5.69 -10.02 -2.92
CA PHE A 107 -5.25 -9.48 -4.20
C PHE A 107 -5.07 -10.57 -5.27
N ILE A 108 -5.17 -10.13 -6.52
CA ILE A 108 -4.83 -10.94 -7.71
C ILE A 108 -3.74 -10.20 -8.48
N ASP A 109 -2.59 -10.83 -8.66
CA ASP A 109 -1.50 -10.27 -9.46
C ASP A 109 -1.73 -10.52 -10.96
N ARG A 110 -1.79 -9.43 -11.72
CA ARG A 110 -1.82 -9.40 -13.19
C ARG A 110 -0.68 -8.55 -13.76
N THR A 111 0.38 -8.33 -12.96
CA THR A 111 1.48 -7.44 -13.37
C THR A 111 2.57 -8.15 -14.15
N GLY A 112 2.85 -9.42 -13.86
CA GLY A 112 4.01 -10.16 -14.39
C GLY A 112 5.36 -9.62 -13.91
N ARG A 113 5.41 -8.91 -12.77
CA ARG A 113 6.65 -8.36 -12.21
C ARG A 113 7.54 -9.46 -11.66
N GLN A 114 8.84 -9.40 -11.98
CA GLN A 114 9.84 -10.37 -11.52
C GLN A 114 10.47 -9.94 -10.19
N ASP A 115 10.61 -8.63 -9.94
CA ASP A 115 11.22 -8.09 -8.71
C ASP A 115 10.22 -8.10 -7.54
N ALA A 116 9.64 -9.27 -7.25
CA ALA A 116 8.54 -9.43 -6.30
C ALA A 116 8.92 -10.20 -5.03
N THR A 117 10.21 -10.44 -4.82
CA THR A 117 10.74 -11.15 -3.64
C THR A 117 12.11 -10.63 -3.26
N PHE A 118 12.47 -10.77 -1.97
CA PHE A 118 13.83 -10.57 -1.45
C PHE A 118 14.66 -11.85 -1.52
N PHE A 119 14.05 -13.00 -1.80
CA PHE A 119 14.64 -14.33 -1.72
C PHE A 119 14.91 -14.91 -3.10
N ASP A 120 15.84 -14.29 -3.85
CA ASP A 120 16.26 -14.71 -5.18
C ASP A 120 17.29 -15.87 -5.18
N GLY A 121 17.42 -16.61 -4.06
CA GLY A 121 18.44 -17.64 -3.82
C GLY A 121 19.62 -17.12 -2.97
N PRO A 122 20.51 -18.01 -2.46
CA PRO A 122 20.51 -19.47 -2.61
C PRO A 122 19.45 -20.18 -1.73
N ALA A 123 18.78 -19.49 -0.80
CA ALA A 123 17.69 -20.05 0.00
C ALA A 123 16.35 -19.89 -0.73
N ALA A 124 15.55 -20.95 -0.78
CA ALA A 124 14.17 -20.88 -1.21
C ALA A 124 13.28 -20.64 0.02
N ILE A 125 12.53 -19.53 -0.01
CA ILE A 125 11.60 -19.16 1.04
C ILE A 125 10.21 -19.00 0.45
N HIS A 126 9.25 -19.73 1.00
CA HIS A 126 7.85 -19.65 0.59
C HIS A 126 7.02 -19.09 1.73
N ILE A 127 6.64 -17.82 1.64
CA ILE A 127 5.77 -17.21 2.65
C ILE A 127 4.31 -17.58 2.41
N ASN A 128 3.55 -17.71 3.49
CA ASN A 128 2.10 -17.87 3.42
C ASN A 128 1.45 -16.53 3.03
N CYS A 129 0.66 -16.52 1.97
CA CYS A 129 -0.10 -15.37 1.47
C CYS A 129 -1.62 -15.61 1.46
N ALA A 130 -2.14 -16.58 2.24
CA ALA A 130 -3.59 -16.78 2.35
C ALA A 130 -4.29 -15.53 2.94
N GLU A 131 -3.65 -14.87 3.90
CA GLU A 131 -4.10 -13.61 4.50
C GLU A 131 -3.01 -12.53 4.29
N PRO A 132 -2.95 -11.89 3.11
CA PRO A 132 -1.82 -11.02 2.77
C PRO A 132 -1.80 -9.68 3.51
N TYR A 133 -2.94 -9.20 3.98
CA TYR A 133 -3.09 -7.91 4.68
C TYR A 133 -3.30 -8.13 6.18
N CYS A 134 -2.73 -7.24 7.02
CA CYS A 134 -2.83 -7.34 8.47
C CYS A 134 -4.30 -7.16 8.96
N PRO A 135 -4.90 -8.19 9.57
CA PRO A 135 -6.30 -8.12 10.01
C PRO A 135 -6.50 -7.13 11.16
N GLU A 136 -5.50 -6.97 12.04
CA GLU A 136 -5.55 -6.02 13.14
C GLU A 136 -5.60 -4.57 12.64
N MET A 137 -4.70 -4.20 11.73
CA MET A 137 -4.69 -2.86 11.18
C MET A 137 -5.95 -2.56 10.35
N ARG A 138 -6.47 -3.55 9.61
CA ARG A 138 -7.72 -3.41 8.87
C ARG A 138 -8.91 -3.15 9.79
N ARG A 139 -9.06 -3.95 10.85
CA ARG A 139 -10.13 -3.79 11.85
C ARG A 139 -10.07 -2.39 12.47
N LEU A 140 -8.90 -1.98 12.97
CA LEU A 140 -8.72 -0.66 13.55
C LEU A 140 -9.06 0.46 12.57
N CYS A 141 -8.59 0.35 11.31
CA CYS A 141 -8.88 1.35 10.28
C CYS A 141 -10.38 1.46 9.98
N ALA A 142 -11.09 0.33 9.89
CA ALA A 142 -12.54 0.30 9.68
C ALA A 142 -13.31 0.96 10.83
N GLU A 143 -12.95 0.64 12.09
CA GLU A 143 -13.56 1.25 13.28
C GLU A 143 -13.34 2.78 13.32
N ARG A 144 -12.16 3.25 12.90
CA ARG A 144 -11.87 4.69 12.85
C ARG A 144 -12.59 5.39 11.70
N ALA A 145 -12.69 4.74 10.54
CA ALA A 145 -13.45 5.25 9.41
C ALA A 145 -14.94 5.42 9.77
N ASP A 146 -15.54 4.40 10.40
CA ASP A 146 -16.93 4.44 10.86
C ASP A 146 -17.19 5.60 11.84
N LYS A 147 -16.31 5.73 12.86
CA LYS A 147 -16.38 6.83 13.83
C LYS A 147 -16.31 8.23 13.19
N LEU A 148 -15.58 8.35 12.08
CA LEU A 148 -15.42 9.61 11.35
C LEU A 148 -16.49 9.82 10.26
N GLY A 149 -17.45 8.89 10.11
CA GLY A 149 -18.45 8.93 9.06
C GLY A 149 -17.87 8.77 7.64
N ILE A 150 -16.73 8.13 7.52
CA ILE A 150 -16.08 7.86 6.22
C ILE A 150 -16.64 6.55 5.66
N THR A 151 -17.25 6.61 4.47
CA THR A 151 -17.72 5.41 3.77
C THR A 151 -16.55 4.47 3.51
N CYS A 152 -16.54 3.34 4.20
CA CYS A 152 -15.44 2.38 4.18
C CYS A 152 -15.95 0.95 4.11
N ARG A 153 -15.44 0.16 3.16
CA ARG A 153 -15.67 -1.28 3.06
C ARG A 153 -14.47 -2.02 3.64
N ASN A 154 -14.69 -2.83 4.66
CA ASN A 154 -13.66 -3.69 5.24
C ASN A 154 -13.70 -5.08 4.57
N GLY A 155 -12.74 -5.35 3.73
CA GLY A 155 -12.64 -6.51 2.85
C GLY A 155 -12.84 -6.14 1.39
N GLY A 156 -12.24 -6.94 0.53
CA GLY A 156 -12.36 -6.83 -0.91
C GLY A 156 -11.08 -7.27 -1.63
N THR A 157 -11.26 -7.82 -2.82
CA THR A 157 -10.17 -8.30 -3.67
C THR A 157 -9.72 -7.20 -4.62
N ALA A 158 -8.43 -6.84 -4.55
CA ALA A 158 -7.81 -5.95 -5.52
C ALA A 158 -7.17 -6.74 -6.67
N VAL A 159 -7.51 -6.44 -7.93
CA VAL A 159 -6.69 -6.87 -9.06
C VAL A 159 -5.60 -5.83 -9.33
N ILE A 160 -4.35 -6.28 -9.40
CA ILE A 160 -3.21 -5.39 -9.63
C ILE A 160 -2.69 -5.59 -11.04
N ILE A 161 -2.73 -4.51 -11.84
CA ILE A 161 -2.20 -4.47 -13.19
C ILE A 161 -0.86 -3.72 -13.25
N ASN A 162 -0.08 -3.99 -14.28
CA ASN A 162 1.27 -3.43 -14.37
C ASN A 162 1.28 -1.89 -14.50
N GLY A 163 0.32 -1.32 -15.20
CA GLY A 163 0.37 0.09 -15.59
C GLY A 163 1.51 0.40 -16.59
N PRO A 164 1.74 1.68 -16.97
CA PRO A 164 0.99 2.87 -16.55
C PRO A 164 -0.35 3.05 -17.28
N ARG A 165 -0.65 2.26 -18.34
CA ARG A 165 -1.94 2.31 -19.00
C ARG A 165 -3.06 1.81 -18.10
N PHE A 166 -4.23 2.37 -18.26
CA PHE A 166 -5.47 1.84 -17.71
C PHE A 166 -5.92 0.57 -18.45
N SER A 167 -6.93 -0.11 -17.90
CA SER A 167 -7.54 -1.30 -18.50
C SER A 167 -8.13 -0.99 -19.87
N THR A 168 -8.12 -1.99 -20.75
CA THR A 168 -9.06 -2.01 -21.87
C THR A 168 -10.47 -2.33 -21.36
N ARG A 169 -11.50 -1.98 -22.13
CA ARG A 169 -12.89 -2.35 -21.79
C ARG A 169 -13.08 -3.88 -21.62
N ALA A 170 -12.38 -4.65 -22.43
CA ALA A 170 -12.46 -6.11 -22.36
C ALA A 170 -11.82 -6.66 -21.07
N GLU A 171 -10.63 -6.14 -20.69
CA GLU A 171 -9.98 -6.49 -19.43
C GLU A 171 -10.86 -6.11 -18.23
N SER A 172 -11.39 -4.89 -18.22
CA SER A 172 -12.21 -4.39 -17.13
C SER A 172 -13.50 -5.18 -16.94
N LYS A 173 -14.20 -5.52 -18.05
CA LYS A 173 -15.38 -6.39 -18.03
C LYS A 173 -15.05 -7.79 -17.52
N TRP A 174 -13.90 -8.33 -17.90
CA TRP A 174 -13.45 -9.60 -17.36
C TRP A 174 -13.21 -9.53 -15.86
N TYR A 175 -12.49 -8.52 -15.37
CA TYR A 175 -12.24 -8.34 -13.92
C TYR A 175 -13.54 -8.17 -13.13
N HIS A 176 -14.49 -7.39 -13.65
CA HIS A 176 -15.82 -7.25 -13.09
C HIS A 176 -16.55 -8.61 -12.99
N SER A 177 -16.51 -9.42 -14.07
CA SER A 177 -17.19 -10.73 -14.12
C SER A 177 -16.61 -11.76 -13.14
N MET A 178 -15.36 -11.56 -12.69
CA MET A 178 -14.71 -12.37 -11.66
C MET A 178 -15.10 -11.96 -10.23
N ALA A 179 -16.01 -10.99 -10.10
CA ALA A 179 -16.43 -10.41 -8.83
C ALA A 179 -15.27 -9.83 -7.98
N TRP A 180 -14.18 -9.37 -8.62
CA TRP A 180 -13.15 -8.60 -7.94
C TRP A 180 -13.65 -7.19 -7.66
N ASP A 181 -13.19 -6.58 -6.56
CA ASP A 181 -13.80 -5.36 -6.02
C ASP A 181 -13.18 -4.08 -6.58
N VAL A 182 -11.85 -4.01 -6.63
CA VAL A 182 -11.12 -2.82 -7.08
C VAL A 182 -9.92 -3.17 -7.95
N ILE A 183 -9.48 -2.19 -8.74
CA ILE A 183 -8.29 -2.31 -9.58
C ILE A 183 -7.25 -1.28 -9.17
N ASN A 184 -5.98 -1.70 -9.07
CA ASN A 184 -4.86 -0.89 -8.63
C ASN A 184 -3.58 -1.27 -9.41
N MET A 185 -2.50 -0.50 -9.24
CA MET A 185 -1.22 -0.74 -9.94
C MET A 185 -0.03 -0.94 -9.00
N THR A 186 -0.19 -0.80 -7.67
CA THR A 186 0.96 -0.67 -6.76
C THR A 186 0.92 -1.57 -5.54
N GLN A 187 -0.22 -2.18 -5.18
CA GLN A 187 -0.30 -3.06 -4.00
C GLN A 187 0.60 -4.29 -4.13
N PHE A 188 0.72 -4.87 -5.33
CA PHE A 188 1.72 -5.89 -5.62
C PHE A 188 2.90 -5.25 -6.38
N PRO A 189 4.15 -5.53 -6.02
CA PRO A 189 4.62 -6.51 -5.04
C PRO A 189 4.75 -5.95 -3.60
N GLU A 190 4.32 -4.71 -3.33
CA GLU A 190 4.53 -4.02 -2.05
C GLU A 190 4.02 -4.84 -0.85
N VAL A 191 2.82 -5.43 -0.94
CA VAL A 191 2.23 -6.25 0.13
C VAL A 191 3.03 -7.53 0.40
N VAL A 192 3.50 -8.22 -0.65
CA VAL A 192 4.29 -9.46 -0.54
C VAL A 192 5.65 -9.16 0.07
N LEU A 193 6.32 -8.13 -0.41
CA LEU A 193 7.62 -7.69 0.11
C LEU A 193 7.54 -7.25 1.57
N ALA A 194 6.46 -6.58 1.98
CA ALA A 194 6.24 -6.23 3.38
C ALA A 194 6.10 -7.49 4.26
N ARG A 195 5.39 -8.52 3.77
CA ARG A 195 5.26 -9.80 4.48
C ARG A 195 6.58 -10.55 4.59
N GLU A 196 7.39 -10.57 3.52
CA GLU A 196 8.73 -11.17 3.55
C GLU A 196 9.67 -10.49 4.56
N LEU A 197 9.40 -9.25 4.93
CA LEU A 197 10.12 -8.53 5.98
C LEU A 197 9.46 -8.63 7.37
N GLY A 198 8.40 -9.43 7.51
CA GLY A 198 7.67 -9.58 8.77
C GLY A 198 6.88 -8.34 9.19
N MET A 199 6.55 -7.45 8.25
CA MET A 199 5.81 -6.22 8.52
C MET A 199 4.30 -6.43 8.40
N CYS A 200 3.53 -5.77 9.25
CA CYS A 200 2.10 -5.58 9.04
C CYS A 200 1.88 -4.65 7.84
N TYR A 201 0.98 -5.00 6.95
CA TYR A 201 0.64 -4.17 5.80
C TYR A 201 -0.88 -3.91 5.74
N LEU A 202 -1.24 -2.62 5.68
CA LEU A 202 -2.59 -2.13 5.45
C LEU A 202 -2.64 -1.35 4.15
N ASN A 203 -3.46 -1.77 3.21
CA ASN A 203 -3.84 -0.92 2.08
C ASN A 203 -5.14 -0.17 2.37
N ILE A 204 -5.20 1.10 1.96
CA ILE A 204 -6.42 1.90 1.93
C ILE A 204 -6.64 2.30 0.47
N SER A 205 -7.45 1.54 -0.24
CA SER A 205 -7.83 1.81 -1.63
C SER A 205 -8.87 2.93 -1.68
N LEU A 206 -8.49 4.06 -2.28
CA LEU A 206 -9.34 5.23 -2.45
C LEU A 206 -10.00 5.15 -3.81
N VAL A 207 -11.28 4.82 -3.86
CA VAL A 207 -11.99 4.68 -5.13
C VAL A 207 -12.17 6.04 -5.78
N THR A 208 -11.59 6.22 -6.98
CA THR A 208 -11.62 7.46 -7.74
C THR A 208 -12.55 7.42 -8.92
N ASP A 209 -12.80 6.26 -9.48
CA ASP A 209 -13.54 6.04 -10.73
C ASP A 209 -14.11 4.60 -10.79
N TRP A 210 -14.84 4.32 -11.88
CA TRP A 210 -15.45 3.02 -12.15
C TRP A 210 -14.59 2.13 -13.08
N ASP A 211 -13.30 2.41 -13.23
CA ASP A 211 -12.51 1.85 -14.33
C ASP A 211 -13.25 2.05 -15.67
N VAL A 212 -13.32 1.05 -16.54
CA VAL A 212 -13.98 1.19 -17.84
C VAL A 212 -15.02 0.09 -18.15
N TRP A 213 -15.39 -0.75 -17.18
CA TRP A 213 -16.34 -1.83 -17.37
C TRP A 213 -17.77 -1.34 -17.65
N ILE A 214 -18.17 -0.21 -17.08
CA ILE A 214 -19.47 0.44 -17.29
C ILE A 214 -19.39 1.62 -18.27
N ALA A 215 -18.29 1.74 -19.02
CA ALA A 215 -18.12 2.82 -19.99
C ALA A 215 -19.21 2.79 -21.07
N GLY A 216 -19.88 3.92 -21.24
CA GLY A 216 -21.01 4.07 -22.16
C GLY A 216 -22.39 4.01 -21.49
N GLU A 217 -22.46 3.79 -20.17
CA GLU A 217 -23.69 3.97 -19.43
C GLU A 217 -23.96 5.46 -19.13
N GLU A 218 -25.25 5.83 -19.08
CA GLU A 218 -25.66 7.21 -18.83
C GLU A 218 -25.16 7.71 -17.47
N GLY A 219 -24.53 8.87 -17.44
CA GLY A 219 -23.95 9.45 -16.21
C GLY A 219 -22.56 8.95 -15.83
N VAL A 220 -21.96 8.04 -16.60
CA VAL A 220 -20.60 7.56 -16.36
C VAL A 220 -19.63 8.23 -17.33
N GLY A 221 -18.78 9.12 -16.80
CA GLY A 221 -17.68 9.73 -17.53
C GLY A 221 -16.58 8.75 -17.92
N SER A 222 -15.77 9.09 -18.90
CA SER A 222 -14.55 8.34 -19.20
C SER A 222 -13.52 8.53 -18.10
N VAL A 223 -12.76 7.48 -17.76
CA VAL A 223 -11.63 7.58 -16.83
C VAL A 223 -10.55 8.47 -17.45
N THR A 224 -10.40 9.67 -16.92
CA THR A 224 -9.36 10.63 -17.31
C THR A 224 -8.46 10.93 -16.13
N ALA A 225 -7.19 11.29 -16.41
CA ALA A 225 -6.26 11.65 -15.35
C ALA A 225 -6.75 12.86 -14.52
N ASP A 226 -7.45 13.79 -15.13
CA ASP A 226 -8.00 14.98 -14.47
C ASP A 226 -9.15 14.63 -13.52
N GLU A 227 -10.08 13.76 -13.93
CA GLU A 227 -11.18 13.27 -13.09
C GLU A 227 -10.65 12.49 -11.88
N VAL A 228 -9.75 11.53 -12.13
CA VAL A 228 -9.05 10.78 -11.09
C VAL A 228 -8.36 11.73 -10.11
N GLY A 229 -7.64 12.73 -10.62
CA GLY A 229 -6.96 13.73 -9.80
C GLY A 229 -7.91 14.55 -8.93
N ARG A 230 -9.07 14.96 -9.46
CA ARG A 230 -10.08 15.74 -8.73
C ARG A 230 -10.70 14.93 -7.57
N VAL A 231 -11.12 13.70 -7.83
CA VAL A 231 -11.71 12.82 -6.81
C VAL A 231 -10.65 12.40 -5.80
N PHE A 232 -9.43 12.13 -6.23
CA PHE A 232 -8.30 11.82 -5.35
C PHE A 232 -8.01 12.95 -4.37
N LYS A 233 -8.05 14.22 -4.84
CA LYS A 233 -7.86 15.38 -3.95
C LYS A 233 -8.93 15.47 -2.88
N ALA A 234 -10.21 15.26 -3.21
CA ALA A 234 -11.30 15.24 -2.25
C ALA A 234 -11.18 14.07 -1.24
N ASN A 235 -10.70 12.91 -1.69
CA ASN A 235 -10.43 11.76 -0.83
C ASN A 235 -9.25 11.99 0.11
N ASN A 236 -8.25 12.78 -0.28
CA ASN A 236 -7.07 13.06 0.52
C ASN A 236 -7.40 13.76 1.85
N ASP A 237 -8.36 14.67 1.88
CA ASP A 237 -8.76 15.36 3.11
C ASP A 237 -9.39 14.37 4.11
N ARG A 238 -10.24 13.47 3.64
CA ARG A 238 -10.82 12.39 4.45
C ARG A 238 -9.77 11.36 4.91
N LEU A 239 -8.86 11.00 4.01
CA LEU A 239 -7.74 10.12 4.34
C LEU A 239 -6.83 10.74 5.41
N ARG A 240 -6.56 12.03 5.31
CA ARG A 240 -5.79 12.77 6.30
C ARG A 240 -6.41 12.67 7.68
N LEU A 241 -7.72 12.97 7.81
CA LEU A 241 -8.46 12.84 9.07
C LEU A 241 -8.39 11.42 9.62
N LEU A 242 -8.57 10.41 8.76
CA LEU A 242 -8.48 9.01 9.14
C LEU A 242 -7.10 8.64 9.69
N LEU A 243 -6.03 9.06 9.02
CA LEU A 243 -4.66 8.77 9.47
C LEU A 243 -4.31 9.51 10.77
N GLU A 244 -4.75 10.77 10.93
CA GLU A 244 -4.54 11.54 12.16
C GLU A 244 -5.23 10.88 13.37
N ASP A 245 -6.39 10.24 13.20
CA ASP A 245 -7.11 9.51 14.26
C ASP A 245 -6.57 8.08 14.46
N MET A 246 -6.27 7.36 13.37
CA MET A 246 -5.86 5.95 13.41
C MET A 246 -4.44 5.75 13.92
N ILE A 247 -3.46 6.53 13.43
CA ILE A 247 -2.04 6.31 13.74
C ILE A 247 -1.73 6.42 15.25
N PRO A 248 -2.27 7.40 16.00
CA PRO A 248 -2.13 7.43 17.45
C PRO A 248 -2.71 6.22 18.19
N ALA A 249 -3.76 5.64 17.62
CA ALA A 249 -4.47 4.50 18.21
C ALA A 249 -3.79 3.15 17.95
N LEU A 250 -2.80 3.07 17.05
CA LEU A 250 -2.02 1.84 16.85
C LEU A 250 -1.37 1.41 18.17
N ALA A 251 -1.55 0.16 18.55
CA ALA A 251 -0.96 -0.41 19.74
C ALA A 251 0.57 -0.37 19.68
N LYS A 252 1.23 -0.37 20.84
CA LYS A 252 2.70 -0.45 20.91
C LYS A 252 3.18 -1.85 20.52
N GLU A 253 2.46 -2.87 20.98
CA GLU A 253 2.75 -4.27 20.70
C GLU A 253 1.84 -4.78 19.57
N LEU A 254 2.38 -5.68 18.76
CA LEU A 254 1.64 -6.36 17.71
C LEU A 254 0.87 -7.52 18.34
N SER A 255 -0.43 -7.61 18.09
CA SER A 255 -1.27 -8.74 18.50
C SER A 255 -1.52 -9.75 17.37
N CYS A 256 -1.14 -9.41 16.13
CA CYS A 256 -1.22 -10.26 14.96
C CYS A 256 0.05 -11.10 14.74
N ASN A 257 -0.04 -12.17 13.94
CA ASN A 257 1.09 -13.06 13.60
C ASN A 257 1.93 -12.57 12.39
N CYS A 258 1.81 -11.31 11.96
CA CYS A 258 2.50 -10.87 10.74
C CYS A 258 4.03 -10.96 10.84
N SER A 259 4.62 -10.76 12.02
CA SER A 259 6.06 -10.86 12.24
C SER A 259 6.59 -12.29 12.31
N ALA A 260 5.74 -13.26 12.70
CA ALA A 260 6.13 -14.67 12.85
C ALA A 260 6.05 -15.47 11.53
N MET A 261 5.56 -14.87 10.45
CA MET A 261 5.35 -15.57 9.18
C MET A 261 6.65 -16.06 8.52
N LEU A 262 7.80 -15.46 8.84
CA LEU A 262 9.09 -15.90 8.34
C LEU A 262 9.61 -17.15 9.04
N ASP A 263 9.31 -17.32 10.32
CA ASP A 263 9.82 -18.45 11.13
C ASP A 263 9.26 -19.80 10.62
N GLU A 264 8.07 -19.78 10.03
CA GLU A 264 7.41 -20.95 9.44
C GLU A 264 7.74 -21.17 7.96
N ALA A 265 8.38 -20.20 7.31
CA ALA A 265 8.52 -20.14 5.86
C ALA A 265 9.87 -20.66 5.33
N VAL A 266 10.86 -20.90 6.18
CA VAL A 266 12.21 -21.29 5.77
C VAL A 266 12.27 -22.77 5.41
N ILE A 267 12.46 -23.09 4.12
CA ILE A 267 12.63 -24.47 3.64
C ILE A 267 14.11 -24.88 3.67
N SER A 268 15.03 -23.95 3.49
CA SER A 268 16.47 -24.20 3.52
C SER A 268 17.08 -23.80 4.87
N PRO A 269 17.97 -24.59 5.46
CA PRO A 269 18.60 -24.30 6.76
C PRO A 269 19.69 -23.23 6.67
N LEU A 270 19.49 -22.15 5.90
CA LEU A 270 20.38 -21.00 5.90
C LEU A 270 20.02 -20.11 7.09
N GLU A 271 21.04 -19.72 7.85
CA GLU A 271 20.90 -18.75 8.93
C GLU A 271 20.44 -17.42 8.32
N LEU A 272 19.24 -16.99 8.65
CA LEU A 272 18.64 -15.73 8.18
C LEU A 272 19.43 -14.51 8.67
N GLU A 273 20.22 -14.65 9.74
CA GLU A 273 21.02 -13.58 10.35
C GLU A 273 22.07 -12.98 9.41
N GLU A 274 22.50 -13.71 8.37
CA GLU A 274 23.49 -13.19 7.41
C GLU A 274 22.87 -12.31 6.30
N ARG A 275 21.56 -12.17 6.25
CA ARG A 275 20.85 -11.45 5.15
C ARG A 275 20.14 -10.17 5.55
N PHE A 276 19.87 -9.96 6.84
CA PHE A 276 19.09 -8.82 7.29
C PHE A 276 19.83 -7.93 8.28
#